data_efee95f848b6cc343570158563f4c8d5
#
_entry.id   efee95f848b6cc343570158563f4c8d5
#
_cell.length_a   1.000
_cell.length_b   1.000
_cell.length_c   1.000
_cell.angle_alpha   90.00
_cell.angle_beta   90.00
_cell.angle_gamma   90.00
#
_symmetry.space_group_name_H-M   'P 1'
#
loop_
_entity.id
_entity.type
_entity.pdbx_description
1 polymer ?
#
loop_
_entity_poly.entity_id
_entity_poly.type
_entity_poly.pdbx_seq_one_letter_code
_entity_poly.pdbx_strand_id
1 'polypeptide(L)'
;MILESIVIVGFALLLDFLVGDPKTKYHPTAWIGKLIALLVPFAKNNSVKRELIGGILIVGTVITVVGILLVGLEFGISLLTIDIVSFIVSVALGSILLKTTIAIRGMQKHALAVVDAVEKEDLDLARNHLSMIVKRDTKNLDKNHILSGVLESVSENTVDGITGPLFYYAIFGLPGAFVYRAVTVSYTHLTLPTILLV
;
A
#
# COMPACT_ATOMS: atom_id res chain seq x y z
N MET A 1 3.55 -12.06 -22.31
CA MET A 1 4.16 -11.66 -21.01
C MET A 1 4.56 -10.18 -20.98
N ILE A 2 5.64 -9.69 -21.62
CA ILE A 2 6.07 -8.28 -21.49
C ILE A 2 4.98 -7.29 -21.94
N LEU A 3 4.40 -7.49 -23.12
CA LEU A 3 3.33 -6.63 -23.64
C LEU A 3 2.12 -6.60 -22.69
N GLU A 4 1.72 -7.75 -22.21
CA GLU A 4 0.62 -7.90 -21.23
C GLU A 4 0.90 -7.12 -19.94
N SER A 5 2.10 -7.25 -19.37
CA SER A 5 2.51 -6.51 -18.18
C SER A 5 2.48 -4.99 -18.40
N ILE A 6 2.94 -4.51 -19.56
CA ILE A 6 2.87 -3.08 -19.91
C ILE A 6 1.43 -2.60 -19.98
N VAL A 7 0.54 -3.38 -20.61
CA VAL A 7 -0.89 -3.07 -20.74
C VAL A 7 -1.54 -3.04 -19.36
N ILE A 8 -1.25 -4.01 -18.49
CA ILE A 8 -1.75 -4.06 -17.11
C ILE A 8 -1.32 -2.81 -16.32
N VAL A 9 -0.04 -2.42 -16.39
CA VAL A 9 0.45 -1.19 -15.72
C VAL A 9 -0.25 0.04 -16.25
N GLY A 10 -0.37 0.18 -17.58
CA GLY A 10 -1.05 1.33 -18.20
C GLY A 10 -2.50 1.46 -17.73
N PHE A 11 -3.26 0.36 -17.75
CA PHE A 11 -4.64 0.37 -17.26
C PHE A 11 -4.74 0.57 -15.74
N ALA A 12 -3.81 0.01 -14.94
CA ALA A 12 -3.80 0.21 -13.49
C ALA A 12 -3.60 1.70 -13.13
N LEU A 13 -2.65 2.37 -13.79
CA LEU A 13 -2.41 3.81 -13.61
C LEU A 13 -3.60 4.65 -14.07
N LEU A 14 -4.19 4.31 -15.22
CA LEU A 14 -5.38 4.98 -15.73
C LEU A 14 -6.57 4.83 -14.77
N LEU A 15 -6.81 3.62 -14.25
CA LEU A 15 -7.85 3.36 -13.25
C LEU A 15 -7.60 4.14 -11.95
N ASP A 16 -6.36 4.22 -11.48
CA ASP A 16 -6.05 5.01 -10.28
C ASP A 16 -6.36 6.48 -10.50
N PHE A 17 -5.99 7.02 -11.66
CA PHE A 17 -6.24 8.42 -12.01
C PHE A 17 -7.73 8.74 -12.18
N LEU A 18 -8.52 7.85 -12.82
CA LEU A 18 -9.93 8.09 -13.12
C LEU A 18 -10.85 7.79 -11.92
N VAL A 19 -10.65 6.66 -11.28
CA VAL A 19 -11.56 6.13 -10.24
C VAL A 19 -11.09 6.48 -8.83
N GLY A 20 -9.77 6.51 -8.61
CA GLY A 20 -9.17 6.64 -7.27
C GLY A 20 -9.32 5.36 -6.44
N ASP A 21 -9.11 5.43 -5.13
CA ASP A 21 -9.11 4.27 -4.27
C ASP A 21 -10.51 3.70 -4.02
N PRO A 22 -10.68 2.37 -4.04
CA PRO A 22 -11.93 1.74 -3.67
C PRO A 22 -12.19 1.96 -2.17
N LYS A 23 -13.46 1.88 -1.77
CA LYS A 23 -13.83 1.95 -0.36
C LYS A 23 -13.05 0.90 0.43
N THR A 24 -12.61 1.22 1.64
CA THR A 24 -11.76 0.38 2.52
C THR A 24 -12.28 -1.08 2.65
N LYS A 25 -13.61 -1.27 2.60
CA LYS A 25 -14.24 -2.59 2.66
C LYS A 25 -13.81 -3.52 1.53
N TYR A 26 -13.57 -2.96 0.33
CA TYR A 26 -13.24 -3.72 -0.89
C TYR A 26 -11.77 -3.61 -1.28
N HIS A 27 -10.95 -2.99 -0.42
CA HIS A 27 -9.54 -2.75 -0.71
C HIS A 27 -8.68 -3.95 -0.28
N PRO A 28 -8.01 -4.68 -1.21
CA PRO A 28 -7.21 -5.85 -0.86
C PRO A 28 -6.11 -5.57 0.16
N THR A 29 -5.45 -4.42 0.10
CA THR A 29 -4.43 -4.04 1.10
C THR A 29 -5.03 -3.81 2.48
N ALA A 30 -6.30 -3.39 2.58
CA ALA A 30 -6.99 -3.32 3.87
C ALA A 30 -7.30 -4.73 4.44
N TRP A 31 -7.52 -5.72 3.57
CA TRP A 31 -7.67 -7.11 4.02
C TRP A 31 -6.35 -7.67 4.55
N ILE A 32 -5.23 -7.34 3.90
CA ILE A 32 -3.89 -7.66 4.41
C ILE A 32 -3.70 -7.04 5.81
N GLY A 33 -4.04 -5.76 6.00
CA GLY A 33 -3.96 -5.10 7.30
C GLY A 33 -4.84 -5.78 8.36
N LYS A 34 -6.05 -6.22 8.02
CA LYS A 34 -6.92 -6.99 8.92
C LYS A 34 -6.33 -8.34 9.29
N LEU A 35 -5.73 -9.05 8.32
CA LEU A 35 -5.05 -10.32 8.58
C LEU A 35 -3.89 -10.13 9.57
N ILE A 36 -3.07 -9.09 9.37
CA ILE A 36 -2.00 -8.74 10.29
C ILE A 36 -2.55 -8.42 11.67
N ALA A 37 -3.58 -7.57 11.78
CA ALA A 37 -4.20 -7.21 13.05
C ALA A 37 -4.77 -8.42 13.80
N LEU A 38 -5.27 -9.43 13.08
CA LEU A 38 -5.73 -10.70 13.66
C LEU A 38 -4.57 -11.52 14.24
N LEU A 39 -3.39 -11.48 13.61
CA LEU A 39 -2.23 -12.26 14.00
C LEU A 39 -1.38 -11.60 15.10
N VAL A 40 -1.37 -10.26 15.17
CA VAL A 40 -0.57 -9.49 16.13
C VAL A 40 -0.74 -9.93 17.59
N PRO A 41 -1.95 -10.22 18.11
CA PRO A 41 -2.11 -10.67 19.49
C PRO A 41 -1.35 -11.95 19.83
N PHE A 42 -1.13 -12.84 18.86
CA PHE A 42 -0.40 -14.10 19.05
C PHE A 42 1.14 -13.89 19.13
N ALA A 43 1.64 -12.76 18.59
CA ALA A 43 3.06 -12.43 18.63
C ALA A 43 3.46 -11.65 19.88
N LYS A 44 2.51 -10.97 20.55
CA LYS A 44 2.78 -10.19 21.76
C LYS A 44 3.35 -11.07 22.87
N ASN A 45 4.51 -10.69 23.39
CA ASN A 45 5.20 -11.42 24.45
C ASN A 45 5.98 -10.46 25.35
N ASN A 46 6.19 -10.83 26.61
CA ASN A 46 7.02 -10.04 27.56
C ASN A 46 8.52 -10.10 27.22
N SER A 47 8.94 -10.97 26.32
CA SER A 47 10.34 -11.10 25.88
C SER A 47 10.49 -10.49 24.50
N VAL A 48 11.35 -9.48 24.36
CA VAL A 48 11.68 -8.80 23.09
C VAL A 48 12.09 -9.79 21.99
N LYS A 49 12.88 -10.82 22.31
CA LYS A 49 13.29 -11.83 21.34
C LYS A 49 12.11 -12.65 20.81
N ARG A 50 11.17 -13.04 21.68
CA ARG A 50 9.97 -13.80 21.27
C ARG A 50 9.02 -12.93 20.46
N GLU A 51 8.85 -11.68 20.82
CA GLU A 51 8.04 -10.72 20.09
C GLU A 51 8.61 -10.46 18.68
N LEU A 52 9.94 -10.34 18.56
CA LEU A 52 10.61 -10.22 17.26
C LEU A 52 10.39 -11.46 16.38
N ILE A 53 10.58 -12.65 16.95
CA ILE A 53 10.31 -13.91 16.22
C ILE A 53 8.84 -13.99 15.80
N GLY A 54 7.92 -13.63 16.68
CA GLY A 54 6.49 -13.57 16.39
C GLY A 54 6.19 -12.61 15.23
N GLY A 55 6.78 -11.42 15.21
CA GLY A 55 6.67 -10.46 14.12
C GLY A 55 7.17 -11.02 12.78
N ILE A 56 8.34 -11.66 12.78
CA ILE A 56 8.90 -12.31 11.57
C ILE A 56 7.96 -13.41 11.06
N LEU A 57 7.40 -14.23 11.95
CA LEU A 57 6.46 -15.29 11.61
C LEU A 57 5.15 -14.73 11.02
N ILE A 58 4.64 -13.62 11.57
CA ILE A 58 3.45 -12.94 11.03
C ILE A 58 3.74 -12.46 9.60
N VAL A 59 4.83 -11.73 9.38
CA VAL A 59 5.20 -11.23 8.05
C VAL A 59 5.36 -12.40 7.08
N GLY A 60 6.09 -13.46 7.47
CA GLY A 60 6.25 -14.66 6.66
C GLY A 60 4.92 -15.33 6.30
N THR A 61 4.02 -15.46 7.28
CA THR A 61 2.67 -16.03 7.04
C THR A 61 1.87 -15.19 6.06
N VAL A 62 1.84 -13.86 6.23
CA VAL A 62 1.11 -12.95 5.34
C VAL A 62 1.66 -12.99 3.92
N ILE A 63 2.98 -12.95 3.76
CA ILE A 63 3.64 -13.06 2.44
C ILE A 63 3.27 -14.39 1.77
N THR A 64 3.32 -15.49 2.52
CA THR A 64 3.01 -16.83 1.99
C THR A 64 1.55 -16.92 1.55
N VAL A 65 0.61 -16.46 2.38
CA VAL A 65 -0.82 -16.48 2.05
C VAL A 65 -1.12 -15.63 0.83
N VAL A 66 -0.63 -14.40 0.80
CA VAL A 66 -0.84 -13.48 -0.33
C VAL A 66 -0.19 -14.03 -1.61
N GLY A 67 1.04 -14.55 -1.51
CA GLY A 67 1.75 -15.15 -2.64
C GLY A 67 1.01 -16.35 -3.22
N ILE A 68 0.59 -17.30 -2.38
CA ILE A 68 -0.17 -18.49 -2.82
C ILE A 68 -1.48 -18.09 -3.50
N LEU A 69 -2.22 -17.13 -2.94
CA LEU A 69 -3.49 -16.68 -3.52
C LEU A 69 -3.30 -16.07 -4.91
N LEU A 70 -2.28 -15.25 -5.10
CA LEU A 70 -2.03 -14.58 -6.38
C LEU A 70 -1.42 -15.50 -7.42
N VAL A 71 -0.47 -16.36 -7.05
CA VAL A 71 0.06 -17.39 -7.94
C VAL A 71 -1.05 -18.38 -8.33
N GLY A 72 -1.92 -18.74 -7.40
CA GLY A 72 -3.10 -19.58 -7.67
C GLY A 72 -4.07 -18.91 -8.64
N LEU A 73 -4.28 -17.59 -8.52
CA LEU A 73 -5.10 -16.81 -9.45
C LEU A 73 -4.48 -16.80 -10.85
N GLU A 74 -3.18 -16.49 -10.98
CA GLU A 74 -2.46 -16.51 -12.26
C GLU A 74 -2.50 -17.91 -12.90
N PHE A 75 -2.28 -18.95 -12.11
CA PHE A 75 -2.42 -20.34 -12.57
C PHE A 75 -3.84 -20.64 -13.03
N GLY A 76 -4.88 -20.21 -12.28
CA GLY A 76 -6.27 -20.40 -12.69
C GLY A 76 -6.59 -19.70 -14.01
N ILE A 77 -6.05 -18.52 -14.26
CA ILE A 77 -6.20 -17.80 -15.54
C ILE A 77 -5.50 -18.57 -16.67
N SER A 78 -4.32 -19.15 -16.39
CA SER A 78 -3.56 -19.92 -17.40
C SER A 78 -4.24 -21.21 -17.85
N LEU A 79 -5.23 -21.70 -17.10
CA LEU A 79 -6.05 -22.86 -17.48
C LEU A 79 -7.14 -22.52 -18.52
N LEU A 80 -7.37 -21.24 -18.81
CA LEU A 80 -8.31 -20.85 -19.85
C LEU A 80 -7.74 -21.23 -21.23
N THR A 81 -8.47 -22.05 -21.95
CA THR A 81 -8.03 -22.62 -23.23
C THR A 81 -8.11 -21.67 -24.42
N ILE A 82 -8.83 -20.55 -24.26
CA ILE A 82 -9.00 -19.55 -25.31
C ILE A 82 -8.04 -18.38 -25.01
N ASP A 83 -6.98 -18.25 -25.80
CA ASP A 83 -5.90 -17.28 -25.58
C ASP A 83 -6.40 -15.83 -25.45
N ILE A 84 -7.37 -15.41 -26.27
CA ILE A 84 -7.91 -14.07 -26.21
C ILE A 84 -8.71 -13.82 -24.91
N VAL A 85 -9.42 -14.81 -24.41
CA VAL A 85 -10.17 -14.72 -23.16
C VAL A 85 -9.20 -14.68 -21.99
N SER A 86 -8.18 -15.54 -21.99
CA SER A 86 -7.13 -15.53 -20.98
C SER A 86 -6.43 -14.17 -20.90
N PHE A 87 -6.05 -13.61 -22.05
CA PHE A 87 -5.43 -12.28 -22.12
C PHE A 87 -6.36 -11.17 -21.56
N ILE A 88 -7.64 -11.14 -21.98
CA ILE A 88 -8.59 -10.11 -21.51
C ILE A 88 -8.80 -10.23 -20.00
N VAL A 89 -8.99 -11.45 -19.48
CA VAL A 89 -9.20 -11.70 -18.05
C VAL A 89 -7.96 -11.32 -17.26
N SER A 90 -6.78 -11.70 -17.71
CA SER A 90 -5.50 -11.34 -17.09
C SER A 90 -5.31 -9.82 -17.02
N VAL A 91 -5.52 -9.12 -18.13
CA VAL A 91 -5.40 -7.65 -18.18
C VAL A 91 -6.43 -6.99 -17.27
N ALA A 92 -7.69 -7.41 -17.29
CA ALA A 92 -8.74 -6.81 -16.48
C ALA A 92 -8.48 -7.02 -14.98
N LEU A 93 -8.30 -8.27 -14.55
CA LEU A 93 -8.05 -8.58 -13.14
C LEU A 93 -6.69 -8.04 -12.67
N GLY A 94 -5.66 -8.19 -13.50
CA GLY A 94 -4.33 -7.69 -13.22
C GLY A 94 -4.30 -6.19 -13.00
N SER A 95 -4.98 -5.42 -13.87
CA SER A 95 -5.07 -3.96 -13.75
C SER A 95 -5.84 -3.53 -12.49
N ILE A 96 -6.97 -4.16 -12.20
CA ILE A 96 -7.77 -3.87 -11.00
C ILE A 96 -6.97 -4.19 -9.74
N LEU A 97 -6.31 -5.33 -9.67
CA LEU A 97 -5.51 -5.72 -8.53
C LEU A 97 -4.29 -4.82 -8.37
N LEU A 98 -3.49 -4.62 -9.43
CA LEU A 98 -2.30 -3.78 -9.37
C LEU A 98 -2.64 -2.35 -8.95
N LYS A 99 -3.75 -1.78 -9.46
CA LYS A 99 -4.26 -0.47 -9.06
C LYS A 99 -4.42 -0.36 -7.55
N THR A 100 -4.87 -1.41 -6.87
CA THR A 100 -5.05 -1.38 -5.41
C THR A 100 -3.74 -1.37 -4.61
N THR A 101 -2.61 -1.59 -5.26
CA THR A 101 -1.28 -1.43 -4.65
C THR A 101 -0.70 -0.03 -4.84
N ILE A 102 -1.29 0.78 -5.72
CA ILE A 102 -0.84 2.13 -6.09
C ILE A 102 -1.79 3.16 -5.46
N ALA A 103 -1.26 4.28 -4.98
CA ALA A 103 -2.03 5.28 -4.24
C ALA A 103 -1.71 6.73 -4.72
N ILE A 104 -1.68 6.98 -6.04
CA ILE A 104 -1.32 8.31 -6.59
C ILE A 104 -2.43 9.31 -6.27
N ARG A 105 -3.65 9.01 -6.69
CA ARG A 105 -4.79 9.94 -6.53
C ARG A 105 -5.14 10.17 -5.07
N GLY A 106 -5.09 9.12 -4.24
CA GLY A 106 -5.34 9.23 -2.80
C GLY A 106 -4.33 10.17 -2.13
N MET A 107 -3.05 9.97 -2.39
CA MET A 107 -1.96 10.81 -1.89
C MET A 107 -2.12 12.27 -2.36
N GLN A 108 -2.34 12.50 -3.65
CA GLN A 108 -2.54 13.83 -4.22
C GLN A 108 -3.71 14.56 -3.54
N LYS A 109 -4.86 13.89 -3.38
CA LYS A 109 -6.04 14.48 -2.75
C LYS A 109 -5.76 14.94 -1.32
N HIS A 110 -5.08 14.12 -0.53
CA HIS A 110 -4.78 14.47 0.86
C HIS A 110 -3.72 15.57 0.95
N ALA A 111 -2.68 15.53 0.12
CA ALA A 111 -1.67 16.57 0.08
C ALA A 111 -2.25 17.93 -0.32
N LEU A 112 -3.06 17.98 -1.38
CA LEU A 112 -3.71 19.21 -1.83
C LEU A 112 -4.68 19.76 -0.78
N ALA A 113 -5.41 18.92 -0.05
CA ALA A 113 -6.31 19.39 1.02
C ALA A 113 -5.55 20.14 2.14
N VAL A 114 -4.32 19.72 2.46
CA VAL A 114 -3.47 20.46 3.41
C VAL A 114 -3.02 21.80 2.83
N VAL A 115 -2.53 21.77 1.56
CA VAL A 115 -2.04 22.98 0.88
C VAL A 115 -3.15 24.02 0.76
N ASP A 116 -4.34 23.61 0.30
CA ASP A 116 -5.52 24.49 0.17
C ASP A 116 -5.92 25.14 1.50
N ALA A 117 -5.81 24.40 2.61
CA ALA A 117 -6.10 24.96 3.94
C ALA A 117 -5.00 25.96 4.37
N VAL A 118 -3.74 25.70 4.07
CA VAL A 118 -2.62 26.62 4.32
C VAL A 118 -2.75 27.90 3.49
N GLU A 119 -3.17 27.82 2.23
CA GLU A 119 -3.40 28.96 1.36
C GLU A 119 -4.54 29.85 1.87
N LYS A 120 -5.55 29.27 2.49
CA LYS A 120 -6.67 29.96 3.13
C LYS A 120 -6.33 30.51 4.53
N GLU A 121 -5.08 30.36 4.96
CA GLU A 121 -4.59 30.74 6.30
C GLU A 121 -5.31 30.00 7.46
N ASP A 122 -6.05 28.92 7.18
CA ASP A 122 -6.70 28.07 8.17
C ASP A 122 -5.72 26.97 8.66
N LEU A 123 -4.86 27.35 9.59
CA LEU A 123 -3.84 26.44 10.12
C LEU A 123 -4.44 25.29 10.93
N ASP A 124 -5.60 25.47 11.54
CA ASP A 124 -6.25 24.41 12.33
C ASP A 124 -6.81 23.32 11.40
N LEU A 125 -7.44 23.73 10.30
CA LEU A 125 -7.87 22.80 9.25
C LEU A 125 -6.67 22.11 8.59
N ALA A 126 -5.58 22.84 8.31
CA ALA A 126 -4.37 22.27 7.74
C ALA A 126 -3.72 21.21 8.66
N ARG A 127 -3.63 21.47 9.97
CA ARG A 127 -3.16 20.52 10.98
C ARG A 127 -4.03 19.27 11.02
N ASN A 128 -5.34 19.43 10.94
CA ASN A 128 -6.28 18.31 10.92
C ASN A 128 -6.09 17.45 9.66
N HIS A 129 -6.01 18.06 8.47
CA HIS A 129 -5.72 17.32 7.23
C HIS A 129 -4.36 16.63 7.27
N LEU A 130 -3.32 17.29 7.79
CA LEU A 130 -2.00 16.69 7.93
C LEU A 130 -2.02 15.48 8.87
N SER A 131 -2.77 15.54 9.96
CA SER A 131 -2.88 14.41 10.92
C SER A 131 -3.45 13.13 10.31
N MET A 132 -4.12 13.21 9.16
CA MET A 132 -4.64 12.04 8.44
C MET A 132 -3.55 11.30 7.64
N ILE A 133 -2.42 11.95 7.35
CA ILE A 133 -1.36 11.40 6.51
C ILE A 133 -0.01 11.26 7.22
N VAL A 134 0.13 11.81 8.44
CA VAL A 134 1.32 11.64 9.28
C VAL A 134 0.96 11.05 10.64
N LYS A 135 1.88 10.30 11.26
CA LYS A 135 1.65 9.68 12.59
C LYS A 135 2.08 10.56 13.76
N ARG A 136 2.78 11.67 13.50
CA ARG A 136 3.25 12.59 14.54
C ARG A 136 2.13 13.54 14.99
N ASP A 137 2.28 14.12 16.19
CA ASP A 137 1.37 15.17 16.66
C ASP A 137 1.50 16.42 15.79
N THR A 138 0.35 16.89 15.28
CA THR A 138 0.26 18.04 14.37
C THR A 138 -0.29 19.30 15.05
N LYS A 139 -0.76 19.22 16.31
CA LYS A 139 -1.56 20.28 16.97
C LYS A 139 -0.87 21.63 17.08
N ASN A 140 0.47 21.64 17.22
CA ASN A 140 1.25 22.86 17.46
C ASN A 140 2.19 23.21 16.30
N LEU A 141 2.00 22.61 15.11
CA LEU A 141 2.86 22.88 13.97
C LEU A 141 2.53 24.25 13.37
N ASP A 142 3.56 25.04 13.07
CA ASP A 142 3.45 26.24 12.26
C ASP A 142 3.32 25.91 10.76
N LYS A 143 3.09 26.94 9.95
CA LYS A 143 2.93 26.82 8.49
C LYS A 143 4.09 26.06 7.83
N ASN A 144 5.34 26.34 8.21
CA ASN A 144 6.52 25.73 7.59
C ASN A 144 6.64 24.25 7.96
N HIS A 145 6.36 23.91 9.21
CA HIS A 145 6.37 22.51 9.66
C HIS A 145 5.21 21.69 9.07
N ILE A 146 4.04 22.32 8.83
CA ILE A 146 2.91 21.70 8.13
C ILE A 146 3.33 21.35 6.69
N LEU A 147 3.87 22.32 5.95
CA LEU A 147 4.31 22.11 4.56
C LEU A 147 5.44 21.09 4.47
N SER A 148 6.42 21.15 5.38
CA SER A 148 7.48 20.15 5.47
C SER A 148 6.91 18.74 5.72
N GLY A 149 5.89 18.63 6.58
CA GLY A 149 5.20 17.37 6.84
C GLY A 149 4.48 16.80 5.62
N VAL A 150 3.88 17.66 4.80
CA VAL A 150 3.28 17.23 3.53
C VAL A 150 4.34 16.72 2.57
N LEU A 151 5.45 17.45 2.39
CA LEU A 151 6.54 17.06 1.49
C LEU A 151 7.16 15.72 1.91
N GLU A 152 7.40 15.53 3.22
CA GLU A 152 7.89 14.29 3.80
C GLU A 152 6.93 13.13 3.47
N SER A 153 5.65 13.30 3.77
CA SER A 153 4.62 12.27 3.52
C SER A 153 4.49 11.94 2.02
N VAL A 154 4.51 12.94 1.14
CA VAL A 154 4.45 12.73 -0.31
C VAL A 154 5.70 12.00 -0.81
N SER A 155 6.88 12.37 -0.33
CA SER A 155 8.14 11.72 -0.72
C SER A 155 8.17 10.25 -0.29
N GLU A 156 7.79 9.95 0.96
CA GLU A 156 7.71 8.60 1.51
C GLU A 156 6.68 7.76 0.74
N ASN A 157 5.48 8.29 0.54
CA ASN A 157 4.42 7.58 -0.20
C ASN A 157 4.73 7.42 -1.70
N THR A 158 5.57 8.27 -2.30
CA THR A 158 6.02 8.09 -3.68
C THR A 158 6.85 6.80 -3.80
N VAL A 159 7.69 6.52 -2.82
CA VAL A 159 8.45 5.27 -2.79
C VAL A 159 7.54 4.09 -2.42
N ASP A 160 6.82 4.18 -1.31
CA ASP A 160 6.07 3.05 -0.74
C ASP A 160 4.75 2.76 -1.46
N GLY A 161 4.11 3.79 -1.98
CA GLY A 161 2.79 3.70 -2.61
C GLY A 161 2.80 3.72 -4.13
N ILE A 162 3.94 3.95 -4.80
CA ILE A 162 4.01 4.01 -6.26
C ILE A 162 5.21 3.22 -6.79
N THR A 163 6.43 3.70 -6.51
CA THR A 163 7.65 3.16 -7.12
C THR A 163 7.93 1.72 -6.67
N GLY A 164 7.80 1.45 -5.37
CA GLY A 164 8.04 0.12 -4.81
C GLY A 164 7.10 -0.94 -5.39
N PRO A 165 5.77 -0.78 -5.33
CA PRO A 165 4.84 -1.72 -5.94
C PRO A 165 5.10 -1.97 -7.42
N LEU A 166 5.35 -0.92 -8.22
CA LEU A 166 5.64 -1.04 -9.64
C LEU A 166 6.98 -1.74 -9.92
N PHE A 167 8.01 -1.46 -9.13
CA PHE A 167 9.31 -2.12 -9.25
C PHE A 167 9.19 -3.62 -8.99
N TYR A 168 8.54 -4.01 -7.89
CA TYR A 168 8.36 -5.44 -7.58
C TYR A 168 7.38 -6.13 -8.53
N TYR A 169 6.41 -5.39 -9.08
CA TYR A 169 5.57 -5.89 -10.17
C TYR A 169 6.38 -6.20 -11.42
N ALA A 170 7.30 -5.33 -11.80
CA ALA A 170 8.13 -5.51 -13.00
C ALA A 170 9.02 -6.76 -12.92
N ILE A 171 9.43 -7.19 -11.70
CA ILE A 171 10.31 -8.34 -11.48
C ILE A 171 9.51 -9.63 -11.25
N PHE A 172 8.46 -9.56 -10.44
CA PHE A 172 7.76 -10.73 -9.90
C PHE A 172 6.25 -10.74 -10.21
N GLY A 173 5.75 -9.86 -11.07
CA GLY A 173 4.32 -9.75 -11.38
C GLY A 173 3.47 -9.27 -10.19
N LEU A 174 2.18 -9.59 -10.23
CA LEU A 174 1.24 -9.25 -9.16
C LEU A 174 1.67 -9.76 -7.78
N PRO A 175 2.16 -11.00 -7.62
CA PRO A 175 2.64 -11.45 -6.33
C PRO A 175 3.71 -10.54 -5.73
N GLY A 176 4.65 -10.05 -6.54
CA GLY A 176 5.69 -9.12 -6.09
C GLY A 176 5.15 -7.80 -5.57
N ALA A 177 4.24 -7.16 -6.30
CA ALA A 177 3.61 -5.91 -5.89
C ALA A 177 2.86 -6.05 -4.55
N PHE A 178 2.10 -7.13 -4.40
CA PHE A 178 1.32 -7.39 -3.18
C PHE A 178 2.18 -7.82 -2.00
N VAL A 179 3.24 -8.61 -2.21
CA VAL A 179 4.21 -8.94 -1.16
C VAL A 179 4.89 -7.67 -0.64
N TYR A 180 5.31 -6.78 -1.53
CA TYR A 180 5.85 -5.49 -1.14
C TYR A 180 4.85 -4.70 -0.28
N ARG A 181 3.58 -4.60 -0.71
CA ARG A 181 2.52 -3.94 0.08
C ARG A 181 2.26 -4.65 1.41
N ALA A 182 2.30 -5.97 1.45
CA ALA A 182 2.15 -6.72 2.70
C ALA A 182 3.26 -6.37 3.70
N VAL A 183 4.51 -6.24 3.24
CA VAL A 183 5.64 -5.83 4.08
C VAL A 183 5.47 -4.41 4.59
N THR A 184 5.14 -3.43 3.71
CA THR A 184 4.96 -2.03 4.11
C THR A 184 3.79 -1.85 5.07
N VAL A 185 2.65 -2.54 4.84
CA VAL A 185 1.51 -2.55 5.77
C VAL A 185 1.88 -3.22 7.09
N SER A 186 2.65 -4.32 7.07
CA SER A 186 3.11 -4.97 8.30
C SER A 186 3.97 -4.06 9.15
N TYR A 187 4.87 -3.29 8.54
CA TYR A 187 5.71 -2.31 9.23
C TYR A 187 4.89 -1.23 9.95
N THR A 188 3.77 -0.83 9.37
CA THR A 188 2.89 0.18 10.00
C THR A 188 2.05 -0.36 11.15
N HIS A 189 1.74 -1.65 11.17
CA HIS A 189 0.93 -2.31 12.19
C HIS A 189 1.76 -2.96 13.29
N LEU A 190 2.91 -3.50 12.94
CA LEU A 190 3.88 -4.00 13.90
C LEU A 190 4.68 -2.78 14.35
N THR A 191 4.29 -2.15 15.46
CA THR A 191 5.21 -1.30 16.21
C THR A 191 6.31 -2.22 16.77
N LEU A 192 7.25 -2.58 15.89
CA LEU A 192 8.51 -3.15 16.35
C LEU A 192 9.09 -2.14 17.32
N PRO A 193 9.42 -2.54 18.56
CA PRO A 193 10.11 -1.63 19.46
C PRO A 193 11.30 -1.06 18.69
N THR A 194 11.51 0.23 18.79
CA THR A 194 12.43 1.11 18.09
C THR A 194 13.93 0.70 18.18
N ILE A 195 14.22 -0.59 18.15
CA ILE A 195 15.59 -1.14 18.25
C ILE A 195 16.31 -1.11 16.89
N LEU A 196 15.62 -0.77 15.80
CA LEU A 196 16.22 -0.66 14.46
C LEU A 196 16.26 0.78 13.92
N LEU A 197 16.04 1.78 14.76
CA LEU A 197 16.26 3.18 14.45
C LEU A 197 17.47 3.70 15.24
N VAL A 198 18.64 3.30 14.84
CA VAL A 198 19.89 4.01 15.05
C VAL A 198 20.57 4.18 13.70
#